data_619fea2119f4519f1d27e89d95c789f5
#
_entry.id   619fea2119f4519f1d27e89d95c789f5
#
_cell.length_a   1.000
_cell.length_b   1.000
_cell.length_c   1.000
_cell.angle_alpha   90.00
_cell.angle_beta   90.00
_cell.angle_gamma   90.00
#
_symmetry.space_group_name_H-M   'P 1'
#
loop_
_entity.id
_entity.type
_entity.pdbx_description
1 polymer ?
#
loop_
_entity_poly.entity_id
_entity_poly.type
_entity_poly.pdbx_seq_one_letter_code
_entity_poly.pdbx_strand_id
1 'polypeptide(L)'
;MTSKSLASMFRQKVSKLKDYNMRVETEFAVGYPTGFLSFDFVNGTIVHVQTEDKSFSYYSVGITDGSMVMLIGRSGCGKTTYTVQAAANIIRPFKTSTIFHDDIEGGLNSSRREVLTRMTPQELEERYIIRNTGITSENWYQRIKMIHDIKMENREEFEYDTNLLDSRGNRIVKLEPTVYILDSLALLTPEKFAEEDELSGQMSTTATAKANAQVFRRVMPLLKSANIILMVINHINQKVDINPMQRKKAQVSYLKQDETLPGGNTPIYLCNNMIRFDDNSK
;
A
#
# COMPACT_ATOMS: atom_id res chain seq x y z
N MET A 1 20.79 41.35 -18.69
CA MET A 1 19.41 40.83 -18.52
C MET A 1 19.50 39.31 -18.46
N THR A 2 19.36 38.73 -17.29
CA THR A 2 19.35 37.25 -17.11
C THR A 2 18.07 36.69 -17.70
N SER A 3 18.21 35.88 -18.76
CA SER A 3 17.06 35.22 -19.39
C SER A 3 16.35 34.32 -18.37
N LYS A 4 15.08 34.57 -18.08
CA LYS A 4 14.27 33.69 -17.22
C LYS A 4 14.14 32.33 -17.89
N SER A 5 14.51 31.26 -17.21
CA SER A 5 14.33 29.90 -17.72
C SER A 5 12.84 29.58 -17.94
N LEU A 6 12.53 28.68 -18.89
CA LEU A 6 11.16 28.22 -19.14
C LEU A 6 10.51 27.71 -17.85
N ALA A 7 11.29 26.99 -17.02
CA ALA A 7 10.83 26.49 -15.72
C ALA A 7 10.41 27.61 -14.76
N SER A 8 11.15 28.74 -14.72
CA SER A 8 10.81 29.87 -13.84
C SER A 8 9.54 30.58 -14.33
N MET A 9 9.37 30.73 -15.64
CA MET A 9 8.17 31.32 -16.23
C MET A 9 6.94 30.41 -16.02
N PHE A 10 7.11 29.10 -16.15
CA PHE A 10 6.06 28.12 -15.89
C PHE A 10 5.61 28.17 -14.44
N ARG A 11 6.55 28.10 -13.48
CA ARG A 11 6.26 28.22 -12.05
C ARG A 11 5.49 29.49 -11.70
N GLN A 12 5.85 30.62 -12.30
CA GLN A 12 5.19 31.91 -12.08
C GLN A 12 3.75 31.93 -12.65
N LYS A 13 3.47 31.23 -13.75
CA LYS A 13 2.11 31.10 -14.29
C LYS A 13 1.26 30.15 -13.46
N VAL A 14 1.82 29.04 -13.04
CA VAL A 14 1.12 27.98 -12.32
C VAL A 14 0.79 28.39 -10.89
N SER A 15 1.64 29.18 -10.22
CA SER A 15 1.36 29.70 -8.88
C SER A 15 0.10 30.59 -8.79
N LYS A 16 -0.43 31.04 -9.94
CA LYS A 16 -1.69 31.82 -10.04
C LYS A 16 -2.95 30.94 -10.21
N LEU A 17 -2.79 29.63 -10.42
CA LEU A 17 -3.90 28.68 -10.56
C LEU A 17 -4.30 28.20 -9.16
N LYS A 18 -5.55 28.44 -8.75
CA LYS A 18 -6.06 28.19 -7.39
C LYS A 18 -5.89 26.75 -6.89
N ASP A 19 -5.78 25.77 -7.78
CA ASP A 19 -5.74 24.33 -7.44
C ASP A 19 -4.41 23.66 -7.78
N TYR A 20 -3.38 24.43 -8.14
CA TYR A 20 -2.10 23.86 -8.53
C TYR A 20 -1.06 24.05 -7.44
N ASN A 21 -1.06 23.18 -6.46
CA ASN A 21 0.04 23.04 -5.51
C ASN A 21 1.22 22.38 -6.24
N MET A 22 2.07 23.19 -6.89
CA MET A 22 3.41 22.74 -7.25
C MET A 22 4.20 22.56 -5.94
N ARG A 23 4.03 21.43 -5.29
CA ARG A 23 5.06 20.97 -4.36
C ARG A 23 6.30 20.71 -5.22
N VAL A 24 7.36 21.43 -4.96
CA VAL A 24 8.69 21.00 -5.37
C VAL A 24 8.94 19.73 -4.56
N GLU A 25 8.69 18.58 -5.17
CA GLU A 25 8.94 17.30 -4.54
C GLU A 25 10.45 17.12 -4.38
N THR A 26 10.97 17.59 -3.28
CA THR A 26 12.16 17.03 -2.65
C THR A 26 11.68 16.08 -1.55
N GLU A 27 10.63 15.31 -1.82
CA GLU A 27 10.16 14.34 -0.85
C GLU A 27 11.08 13.13 -0.87
N PHE A 28 12.00 13.11 0.09
CA PHE A 28 12.71 11.89 0.41
C PHE A 28 11.71 10.86 0.91
N ALA A 29 11.76 9.71 0.28
CA ALA A 29 11.01 8.55 0.72
C ALA A 29 11.59 8.09 2.07
N VAL A 30 10.73 8.00 3.08
CA VAL A 30 11.07 7.43 4.38
C VAL A 30 10.70 5.96 4.37
N GLY A 31 11.66 5.10 4.70
CA GLY A 31 11.42 3.66 4.82
C GLY A 31 10.98 3.29 6.24
N TYR A 32 10.01 2.38 6.33
CA TYR A 32 9.53 1.81 7.58
C TYR A 32 9.88 0.32 7.63
N PRO A 33 10.76 -0.11 8.56
CA PRO A 33 11.19 -1.49 8.67
C PRO A 33 10.03 -2.44 8.98
N THR A 34 9.94 -3.52 8.23
CA THR A 34 8.95 -4.58 8.44
C THR A 34 9.39 -5.59 9.50
N GLY A 35 10.66 -5.58 9.86
CA GLY A 35 11.29 -6.56 10.73
C GLY A 35 11.77 -7.82 9.99
N PHE A 36 11.63 -7.88 8.69
CA PHE A 36 12.17 -8.94 7.83
C PHE A 36 13.40 -8.41 7.10
N LEU A 37 14.57 -8.61 7.69
CA LEU A 37 15.83 -7.97 7.30
C LEU A 37 16.13 -8.03 5.81
N SER A 38 15.97 -9.19 5.18
CA SER A 38 16.26 -9.35 3.74
C SER A 38 15.36 -8.47 2.89
N PHE A 39 14.06 -8.40 3.22
CA PHE A 39 13.11 -7.56 2.52
C PHE A 39 13.42 -6.08 2.77
N ASP A 40 13.62 -5.70 4.01
CA ASP A 40 13.90 -4.31 4.40
C ASP A 40 15.16 -3.77 3.71
N PHE A 41 16.17 -4.63 3.58
CA PHE A 41 17.42 -4.25 2.93
C PHE A 41 17.28 -4.10 1.42
N VAL A 42 16.59 -5.03 0.75
CA VAL A 42 16.38 -5.00 -0.71
C VAL A 42 15.53 -3.79 -1.13
N ASN A 43 14.59 -3.38 -0.30
CA ASN A 43 13.70 -2.25 -0.60
C ASN A 43 14.23 -0.89 -0.11
N GLY A 44 15.38 -0.88 0.55
CA GLY A 44 15.98 0.34 1.05
C GLY A 44 16.54 1.24 -0.07
N THR A 45 16.67 2.52 0.25
CA THR A 45 17.20 3.54 -0.65
C THR A 45 18.33 4.31 0.02
N ILE A 46 19.41 4.55 -0.73
CA ILE A 46 20.50 5.42 -0.27
C ILE A 46 20.06 6.86 -0.46
N VAL A 47 20.13 7.65 0.61
CA VAL A 47 19.89 9.09 0.60
C VAL A 47 21.22 9.80 0.78
N HIS A 48 21.57 10.66 -0.17
CA HIS A 48 22.75 11.52 -0.12
C HIS A 48 22.35 12.89 0.41
N VAL A 49 22.99 13.33 1.47
CA VAL A 49 22.79 14.66 2.06
C VAL A 49 24.04 15.49 1.82
N GLN A 50 23.86 16.69 1.30
CA GLN A 50 24.93 17.65 1.11
C GLN A 50 24.50 19.00 1.68
N THR A 51 25.20 19.45 2.71
CA THR A 51 25.09 20.79 3.28
C THR A 51 26.34 21.60 2.95
N GLU A 52 26.37 22.88 3.31
CA GLU A 52 27.57 23.72 3.11
C GLU A 52 28.81 23.14 3.82
N ASP A 53 28.61 22.52 5.00
CA ASP A 53 29.69 22.04 5.85
C ASP A 53 29.92 20.53 5.83
N LYS A 54 28.94 19.74 5.35
CA LYS A 54 28.98 18.27 5.48
C LYS A 54 28.36 17.57 4.28
N SER A 55 28.96 16.44 3.91
CA SER A 55 28.39 15.48 2.99
C SER A 55 28.37 14.11 3.63
N PHE A 56 27.18 13.46 3.68
CA PHE A 56 27.03 12.11 4.19
C PHE A 56 25.90 11.38 3.49
N SER A 57 25.84 10.07 3.67
CA SER A 57 24.78 9.24 3.12
C SER A 57 24.22 8.35 4.23
N TYR A 58 22.93 8.08 4.16
CA TYR A 58 22.28 7.08 5.02
C TYR A 58 21.40 6.15 4.18
N TYR A 59 21.09 4.99 4.73
CA TYR A 59 20.28 3.99 4.10
C TYR A 59 18.90 3.93 4.77
N SER A 60 17.86 4.30 4.03
CA SER A 60 16.47 4.23 4.48
C SER A 60 15.90 2.86 4.11
N VAL A 61 15.64 2.01 5.08
CA VAL A 61 15.24 0.59 4.89
C VAL A 61 13.75 0.38 5.03
N GLY A 62 13.22 -0.68 4.41
CA GLY A 62 11.85 -1.12 4.58
C GLY A 62 10.86 -0.57 3.55
N ILE A 63 9.58 -0.58 3.91
CA ILE A 63 8.51 -0.10 3.03
C ILE A 63 8.47 1.42 3.03
N THR A 64 8.42 1.99 1.83
CA THR A 64 8.37 3.44 1.63
C THR A 64 7.03 4.04 2.09
N ASP A 65 7.07 5.25 2.64
CA ASP A 65 5.90 6.04 3.04
C ASP A 65 4.87 6.16 1.90
N GLY A 66 3.59 6.03 2.26
CA GLY A 66 2.47 6.18 1.34
C GLY A 66 2.48 5.24 0.13
N SER A 67 3.12 4.08 0.25
CA SER A 67 3.27 3.11 -0.83
C SER A 67 2.26 1.96 -0.73
N MET A 68 2.11 1.24 -1.85
CA MET A 68 1.33 0.02 -1.94
C MET A 68 2.25 -1.19 -2.13
N VAL A 69 2.09 -2.19 -1.28
CA VAL A 69 2.78 -3.48 -1.37
C VAL A 69 1.76 -4.57 -1.66
N MET A 70 2.02 -5.40 -2.66
CA MET A 70 1.16 -6.54 -2.98
C MET A 70 1.85 -7.84 -2.59
N LEU A 71 1.13 -8.69 -1.84
CA LEU A 71 1.59 -10.00 -1.40
C LEU A 71 0.82 -11.07 -2.16
N ILE A 72 1.52 -11.84 -2.98
CA ILE A 72 0.90 -12.84 -3.86
C ILE A 72 1.37 -14.25 -3.51
N GLY A 73 0.53 -15.24 -3.73
CA GLY A 73 0.85 -16.64 -3.48
C GLY A 73 -0.40 -17.50 -3.33
N ARG A 74 -0.21 -18.82 -3.24
CA ARG A 74 -1.31 -19.76 -3.00
C ARG A 74 -1.89 -19.60 -1.60
N SER A 75 -3.06 -20.16 -1.36
CA SER A 75 -3.64 -20.22 -0.01
C SER A 75 -2.71 -20.96 0.94
N GLY A 76 -2.65 -20.53 2.21
CA GLY A 76 -1.85 -21.19 3.25
C GLY A 76 -0.34 -20.93 3.23
N CYS A 77 0.21 -20.18 2.27
CA CYS A 77 1.65 -19.93 2.18
C CYS A 77 2.20 -18.84 3.12
N GLY A 78 1.39 -18.33 4.04
CA GLY A 78 1.85 -17.40 5.08
C GLY A 78 1.70 -15.91 4.78
N LYS A 79 1.02 -15.50 3.70
CA LYS A 79 0.82 -14.09 3.33
C LYS A 79 0.26 -13.24 4.46
N THR A 80 -0.90 -13.63 5.01
CA THR A 80 -1.55 -12.93 6.12
C THR A 80 -0.65 -12.86 7.35
N THR A 81 0.04 -13.96 7.68
CA THR A 81 0.98 -14.01 8.82
C THR A 81 2.08 -12.96 8.67
N TYR A 82 2.74 -12.94 7.51
CA TYR A 82 3.77 -11.94 7.20
C TYR A 82 3.21 -10.51 7.27
N THR A 83 2.07 -10.27 6.62
CA THR A 83 1.46 -8.95 6.52
C THR A 83 1.14 -8.37 7.89
N VAL A 84 0.52 -9.15 8.77
CA VAL A 84 0.15 -8.73 10.13
C VAL A 84 1.38 -8.44 10.98
N GLN A 85 2.42 -9.28 10.90
CA GLN A 85 3.68 -9.04 11.62
C GLN A 85 4.40 -7.79 11.11
N ALA A 86 4.50 -7.62 9.80
CA ALA A 86 5.11 -6.44 9.18
C ALA A 86 4.36 -5.16 9.58
N ALA A 87 3.03 -5.17 9.49
CA ALA A 87 2.19 -4.04 9.90
C ALA A 87 2.42 -3.66 11.37
N ALA A 88 2.44 -4.65 12.27
CA ALA A 88 2.70 -4.42 13.68
C ALA A 88 4.10 -3.84 13.93
N ASN A 89 5.12 -4.33 13.23
CA ASN A 89 6.48 -3.82 13.36
C ASN A 89 6.60 -2.37 12.86
N ILE A 90 5.94 -2.04 11.74
CA ILE A 90 5.92 -0.68 11.18
C ILE A 90 5.32 0.32 12.19
N ILE A 91 4.19 0.00 12.80
CA ILE A 91 3.50 0.96 13.69
C ILE A 91 4.04 0.98 15.11
N ARG A 92 4.84 -0.01 15.51
CA ARG A 92 5.30 -0.17 16.90
C ARG A 92 6.03 1.05 17.48
N PRO A 93 6.91 1.75 16.74
CA PRO A 93 7.61 2.93 17.25
C PRO A 93 6.70 4.16 17.47
N PHE A 94 5.50 4.15 16.92
CA PHE A 94 4.61 5.29 16.87
C PHE A 94 3.42 5.12 17.82
N LYS A 95 3.00 6.21 18.46
CA LYS A 95 1.93 6.17 19.46
C LYS A 95 0.54 6.19 18.86
N THR A 96 0.35 6.99 17.80
CA THR A 96 -0.97 7.21 17.18
C THR A 96 -1.22 6.30 15.98
N SER A 97 -0.19 5.59 15.53
CA SER A 97 -0.26 4.70 14.38
C SER A 97 -1.20 3.50 14.62
N THR A 98 -2.03 3.22 13.62
CA THR A 98 -3.09 2.21 13.68
C THR A 98 -3.01 1.28 12.47
N ILE A 99 -3.35 0.02 12.67
CA ILE A 99 -3.61 -0.97 11.62
C ILE A 99 -5.10 -1.01 11.33
N PHE A 100 -5.48 -0.80 10.09
CA PHE A 100 -6.82 -1.09 9.58
C PHE A 100 -6.74 -2.36 8.74
N HIS A 101 -7.62 -3.32 9.01
CA HIS A 101 -7.62 -4.60 8.33
C HIS A 101 -9.01 -4.96 7.83
N ASP A 102 -9.19 -5.03 6.53
CA ASP A 102 -10.36 -5.61 5.89
C ASP A 102 -10.05 -7.08 5.59
N ASP A 103 -10.45 -7.98 6.52
CA ASP A 103 -10.28 -9.43 6.44
C ASP A 103 -11.52 -10.07 5.79
N ILE A 104 -11.59 -10.00 4.45
CA ILE A 104 -12.73 -10.54 3.67
C ILE A 104 -12.77 -12.08 3.76
N GLU A 105 -11.61 -12.71 3.95
CA GLU A 105 -11.51 -14.16 4.11
C GLU A 105 -11.96 -14.64 5.50
N GLY A 106 -11.98 -13.76 6.50
CA GLY A 106 -12.41 -14.07 7.86
C GLY A 106 -11.49 -15.06 8.59
N GLY A 107 -10.24 -15.16 8.15
CA GLY A 107 -9.31 -16.19 8.65
C GLY A 107 -8.54 -15.82 9.92
N LEU A 108 -8.64 -14.58 10.39
CA LEU A 108 -7.80 -14.06 11.48
C LEU A 108 -8.57 -13.84 12.77
N ASN A 109 -8.48 -14.80 13.71
CA ASN A 109 -9.08 -14.67 15.03
C ASN A 109 -8.24 -13.79 15.98
N SER A 110 -8.83 -13.43 17.13
CA SER A 110 -8.24 -12.55 18.14
C SER A 110 -6.92 -13.09 18.71
N SER A 111 -6.91 -14.35 19.16
CA SER A 111 -5.70 -14.97 19.74
C SER A 111 -4.53 -15.01 18.75
N ARG A 112 -4.82 -15.27 17.47
CA ARG A 112 -3.78 -15.24 16.44
C ARG A 112 -3.24 -13.83 16.20
N ARG A 113 -4.10 -12.80 16.27
CA ARG A 113 -3.65 -11.39 16.19
C ARG A 113 -2.71 -11.03 17.33
N GLU A 114 -3.04 -11.40 18.56
CA GLU A 114 -2.16 -11.19 19.73
C GLU A 114 -0.77 -11.79 19.51
N VAL A 115 -0.72 -13.05 19.10
CA VAL A 115 0.55 -13.75 18.84
C VAL A 115 1.36 -13.09 17.73
N LEU A 116 0.71 -12.73 16.61
CA LEU A 116 1.38 -12.18 15.45
C LEU A 116 1.87 -10.75 15.66
N THR A 117 1.07 -9.93 16.31
CA THR A 117 1.40 -8.52 16.57
C THR A 117 2.25 -8.33 17.82
N ARG A 118 2.19 -9.27 18.78
CA ARG A 118 2.74 -9.15 20.14
C ARG A 118 2.17 -7.93 20.88
N MET A 119 0.94 -7.55 20.53
CA MET A 119 0.18 -6.51 21.22
C MET A 119 -0.64 -7.12 22.34
N THR A 120 -0.82 -6.39 23.42
CA THR A 120 -1.77 -6.73 24.47
C THR A 120 -3.20 -6.62 23.94
N PRO A 121 -4.21 -7.26 24.60
CA PRO A 121 -5.60 -7.10 24.21
C PRO A 121 -6.06 -5.63 24.16
N GLN A 122 -5.59 -4.80 25.08
CA GLN A 122 -5.89 -3.37 25.10
C GLN A 122 -5.27 -2.65 23.90
N GLU A 123 -4.00 -2.90 23.58
CA GLU A 123 -3.36 -2.31 22.39
C GLU A 123 -4.03 -2.74 21.09
N LEU A 124 -4.53 -4.00 21.01
CA LEU A 124 -5.29 -4.47 19.86
C LEU A 124 -6.61 -3.73 19.71
N GLU A 125 -7.32 -3.47 20.79
CA GLU A 125 -8.57 -2.70 20.76
C GLU A 125 -8.33 -1.25 20.30
N GLU A 126 -7.28 -0.62 20.76
CA GLU A 126 -6.95 0.77 20.47
C GLU A 126 -6.30 0.97 19.08
N ARG A 127 -5.48 0.02 18.63
CA ARG A 127 -4.57 0.21 17.49
C ARG A 127 -4.73 -0.80 16.34
N TYR A 128 -5.69 -1.74 16.44
CA TYR A 128 -5.94 -2.73 15.40
C TYR A 128 -7.43 -2.83 15.09
N ILE A 129 -7.87 -2.12 14.06
CA ILE A 129 -9.27 -2.08 13.65
C ILE A 129 -9.49 -3.08 12.52
N ILE A 130 -10.21 -4.16 12.81
CA ILE A 130 -10.55 -5.20 11.85
C ILE A 130 -12.02 -5.17 11.45
N ARG A 131 -12.30 -5.47 10.19
CA ARG A 131 -13.64 -5.68 9.64
C ARG A 131 -13.62 -6.90 8.74
N ASN A 132 -14.64 -7.75 8.84
CA ASN A 132 -14.77 -8.99 8.07
C ASN A 132 -16.11 -9.12 7.32
N THR A 133 -17.00 -8.16 7.41
CA THR A 133 -18.31 -8.17 6.76
C THR A 133 -18.59 -6.87 6.04
N GLY A 134 -19.46 -6.93 5.01
CA GLY A 134 -19.92 -5.76 4.29
C GLY A 134 -18.82 -4.97 3.59
N ILE A 135 -17.80 -5.65 3.06
CA ILE A 135 -16.67 -5.00 2.41
C ILE A 135 -16.89 -5.00 0.90
N THR A 136 -17.15 -3.81 0.35
CA THR A 136 -17.26 -3.56 -1.09
C THR A 136 -16.15 -2.62 -1.55
N SER A 137 -15.91 -2.53 -2.85
CA SER A 137 -14.90 -1.63 -3.42
C SER A 137 -15.17 -0.17 -3.05
N GLU A 138 -16.43 0.24 -3.03
CA GLU A 138 -16.86 1.60 -2.74
C GLU A 138 -16.65 1.95 -1.27
N ASN A 139 -17.10 1.10 -0.35
CA ASN A 139 -16.95 1.37 1.08
C ASN A 139 -15.51 1.18 1.58
N TRP A 140 -14.72 0.34 0.91
CA TRP A 140 -13.28 0.26 1.11
C TRP A 140 -12.59 1.60 0.76
N TYR A 141 -12.93 2.18 -0.39
CA TYR A 141 -12.44 3.52 -0.77
C TYR A 141 -12.85 4.59 0.25
N GLN A 142 -14.11 4.60 0.69
CA GLN A 142 -14.60 5.57 1.66
C GLN A 142 -13.86 5.48 2.99
N ARG A 143 -13.49 4.28 3.44
CA ARG A 143 -12.68 4.11 4.66
C ARG A 143 -11.28 4.70 4.52
N ILE A 144 -10.60 4.43 3.42
CA ILE A 144 -9.28 5.01 3.18
C ILE A 144 -9.37 6.53 3.11
N LYS A 145 -10.41 7.05 2.44
CA LYS A 145 -10.67 8.49 2.36
C LYS A 145 -10.93 9.08 3.75
N MET A 146 -11.72 8.43 4.58
CA MET A 146 -11.98 8.87 5.96
C MET A 146 -10.70 8.93 6.79
N ILE A 147 -9.85 7.91 6.72
CA ILE A 147 -8.55 7.91 7.41
C ILE A 147 -7.67 9.07 6.92
N HIS A 148 -7.63 9.27 5.61
CA HIS A 148 -6.91 10.38 5.01
C HIS A 148 -7.42 11.72 5.55
N ASP A 149 -8.73 11.96 5.50
CA ASP A 149 -9.34 13.22 5.90
C ASP A 149 -9.08 13.51 7.40
N ILE A 150 -9.25 12.52 8.28
CA ILE A 150 -8.93 12.64 9.71
C ILE A 150 -7.47 13.06 9.92
N LYS A 151 -6.54 12.42 9.24
CA LYS A 151 -5.10 12.75 9.37
C LYS A 151 -4.75 14.12 8.81
N MET A 152 -5.43 14.56 7.76
CA MET A 152 -5.19 15.88 7.16
C MET A 152 -5.81 17.00 7.96
N GLU A 153 -6.99 16.79 8.59
CA GLU A 153 -7.67 17.74 9.44
C GLU A 153 -6.95 17.93 10.80
N ASN A 154 -6.32 16.87 11.30
CA ASN A 154 -5.62 16.87 12.59
C ASN A 154 -4.11 16.65 12.40
N ARG A 155 -3.54 17.27 11.39
CA ARG A 155 -2.18 17.01 10.93
C ARG A 155 -1.13 17.13 12.04
N GLU A 156 -1.25 18.15 12.88
CA GLU A 156 -0.32 18.43 13.97
C GLU A 156 -0.23 17.29 15.01
N GLU A 157 -1.33 16.55 15.20
CA GLU A 157 -1.36 15.41 16.13
C GLU A 157 -0.63 14.17 15.59
N PHE A 158 -0.53 14.07 14.26
CA PHE A 158 0.08 12.93 13.58
C PHE A 158 1.48 13.19 13.05
N GLU A 159 1.97 14.43 13.09
CA GLU A 159 3.31 14.76 12.61
C GLU A 159 4.41 14.29 13.56
N TYR A 160 5.48 13.76 12.99
CA TYR A 160 6.68 13.41 13.74
C TYR A 160 7.94 13.81 12.96
N ASP A 161 9.01 14.14 13.71
CA ASP A 161 10.34 14.34 13.15
C ASP A 161 10.97 12.96 12.88
N THR A 162 11.31 12.69 11.63
CA THR A 162 11.91 11.42 11.24
C THR A 162 13.36 11.28 11.72
N ASN A 163 13.97 12.34 12.26
CA ASN A 163 15.40 12.48 12.56
C ASN A 163 16.30 12.33 11.31
N LEU A 164 15.72 12.37 10.11
CA LEU A 164 16.42 12.32 8.85
C LEU A 164 16.52 13.72 8.26
N LEU A 165 17.50 13.90 7.37
CA LEU A 165 17.72 15.16 6.66
C LEU A 165 17.46 14.95 5.17
N ASP A 166 16.88 15.96 4.54
CA ASP A 166 16.78 16.01 3.08
C ASP A 166 18.15 16.31 2.42
N SER A 167 18.22 16.28 1.09
CA SER A 167 19.48 16.57 0.36
C SER A 167 20.04 17.98 0.59
N ARG A 168 19.25 18.86 1.20
CA ARG A 168 19.65 20.23 1.54
C ARG A 168 19.98 20.41 3.03
N GLY A 169 19.86 19.32 3.80
CA GLY A 169 20.10 19.34 5.24
C GLY A 169 18.92 19.82 6.10
N ASN A 170 17.73 19.95 5.53
CA ASN A 170 16.52 20.26 6.32
C ASN A 170 15.97 18.99 6.97
N ARG A 171 15.40 19.14 8.17
CA ARG A 171 14.70 18.03 8.84
C ARG A 171 13.47 17.58 8.04
N ILE A 172 13.30 16.26 7.93
CA ILE A 172 12.14 15.66 7.29
C ILE A 172 11.08 15.39 8.35
N VAL A 173 9.96 16.10 8.25
CA VAL A 173 8.76 15.87 9.07
C VAL A 173 7.74 15.11 8.22
N LYS A 174 7.18 14.04 8.77
CA LYS A 174 6.17 13.19 8.11
C LYS A 174 5.00 12.96 9.07
N LEU A 175 3.86 12.51 8.51
CA LEU A 175 2.79 11.94 9.32
C LEU A 175 3.18 10.54 9.77
N GLU A 176 2.87 10.14 11.01
CA GLU A 176 3.05 8.76 11.47
C GLU A 176 2.42 7.76 10.49
N PRO A 177 3.05 6.61 10.21
CA PRO A 177 2.51 5.67 9.25
C PRO A 177 1.21 5.03 9.75
N THR A 178 0.24 4.90 8.88
CA THR A 178 -0.95 4.06 9.10
C THR A 178 -0.86 2.87 8.16
N VAL A 179 -1.05 1.66 8.65
CA VAL A 179 -1.04 0.48 7.77
C VAL A 179 -2.46 0.04 7.48
N TYR A 180 -2.80 -0.08 6.21
CA TYR A 180 -4.07 -0.62 5.76
C TYR A 180 -3.86 -1.96 5.07
N ILE A 181 -4.52 -3.02 5.57
CA ILE A 181 -4.45 -4.37 5.02
C ILE A 181 -5.76 -4.68 4.31
N LEU A 182 -5.67 -5.15 3.07
CA LEU A 182 -6.80 -5.71 2.31
C LEU A 182 -6.53 -7.21 2.09
N ASP A 183 -7.26 -8.06 2.76
CA ASP A 183 -7.16 -9.52 2.69
C ASP A 183 -8.50 -10.16 2.32
N SER A 184 -8.77 -10.46 1.05
CA SER A 184 -7.90 -10.33 -0.11
C SER A 184 -8.57 -9.57 -1.27
N LEU A 185 -7.75 -9.03 -2.16
CA LEU A 185 -8.21 -8.36 -3.38
C LEU A 185 -9.07 -9.28 -4.28
N ALA A 186 -8.78 -10.58 -4.24
CA ALA A 186 -9.53 -11.59 -5.01
C ALA A 186 -11.03 -11.59 -4.70
N LEU A 187 -11.41 -11.23 -3.46
CA LEU A 187 -12.78 -11.23 -2.97
C LEU A 187 -13.42 -9.83 -2.94
N LEU A 188 -12.66 -8.79 -3.26
CA LEU A 188 -13.18 -7.42 -3.26
C LEU A 188 -14.13 -7.21 -4.44
N THR A 189 -15.41 -7.03 -4.12
CA THR A 189 -16.51 -6.92 -5.09
C THR A 189 -17.15 -5.53 -5.02
N PRO A 190 -17.50 -4.89 -6.15
CA PRO A 190 -18.29 -3.68 -6.17
C PRO A 190 -19.68 -3.89 -5.53
N GLU A 191 -20.20 -2.85 -4.87
CA GLU A 191 -21.48 -2.88 -4.15
C GLU A 191 -22.61 -3.37 -5.04
N LYS A 192 -22.67 -2.88 -6.27
CA LYS A 192 -23.68 -3.30 -7.26
C LYS A 192 -23.76 -4.82 -7.45
N PHE A 193 -22.64 -5.53 -7.39
CA PHE A 193 -22.59 -6.99 -7.57
C PHE A 193 -22.69 -7.76 -6.25
N ALA A 194 -22.50 -7.07 -5.13
CA ALA A 194 -22.70 -7.69 -3.81
C ALA A 194 -24.17 -7.84 -3.43
N GLU A 195 -25.05 -7.04 -4.06
CA GLU A 195 -26.51 -7.02 -3.84
C GLU A 195 -27.29 -7.86 -4.87
N GLU A 196 -26.67 -8.28 -5.98
CA GLU A 196 -27.32 -9.10 -7.01
C GLU A 196 -27.44 -10.56 -6.55
N ASP A 197 -28.68 -11.06 -6.42
CA ASP A 197 -28.97 -12.47 -6.11
C ASP A 197 -28.63 -13.44 -7.26
N GLU A 198 -28.46 -12.94 -8.49
CA GLU A 198 -28.11 -13.74 -9.65
C GLU A 198 -26.60 -13.69 -9.95
N LEU A 199 -25.94 -14.84 -9.82
CA LEU A 199 -24.56 -15.07 -10.25
C LEU A 199 -24.47 -15.09 -11.80
N SER A 200 -24.64 -13.95 -12.44
CA SER A 200 -24.44 -13.81 -13.89
C SER A 200 -22.94 -13.81 -14.22
N GLY A 201 -22.48 -14.94 -14.67
CA GLY A 201 -21.13 -15.40 -15.01
C GLY A 201 -20.07 -14.39 -15.49
N GLN A 202 -19.59 -14.48 -16.72
CA GLN A 202 -18.37 -13.84 -17.25
C GLN A 202 -18.40 -12.29 -17.31
N MET A 203 -19.57 -11.65 -17.36
CA MET A 203 -19.67 -10.18 -17.39
C MET A 203 -19.27 -9.53 -16.07
N SER A 204 -19.43 -10.21 -14.94
CA SER A 204 -19.12 -9.68 -13.61
C SER A 204 -17.61 -9.52 -13.38
N THR A 205 -16.76 -10.43 -13.85
CA THR A 205 -15.30 -10.39 -13.61
C THR A 205 -14.62 -9.19 -14.30
N THR A 206 -15.01 -8.87 -15.54
CA THR A 206 -14.47 -7.71 -16.26
C THR A 206 -14.95 -6.39 -15.65
N ALA A 207 -16.22 -6.33 -15.25
CA ALA A 207 -16.79 -5.16 -14.61
C ALA A 207 -16.18 -4.92 -13.22
N THR A 208 -15.97 -5.96 -12.42
CA THR A 208 -15.26 -5.92 -11.13
C THR A 208 -13.83 -5.42 -11.31
N ALA A 209 -13.09 -5.95 -12.28
CA ALA A 209 -11.72 -5.50 -12.56
C ALA A 209 -11.67 -4.02 -12.97
N LYS A 210 -12.65 -3.54 -13.73
CA LYS A 210 -12.77 -2.13 -14.14
C LYS A 210 -13.09 -1.22 -12.95
N ALA A 211 -14.02 -1.62 -12.08
CA ALA A 211 -14.39 -0.88 -10.88
C ALA A 211 -13.19 -0.80 -9.91
N ASN A 212 -12.55 -1.92 -9.62
CA ASN A 212 -11.35 -1.96 -8.79
C ASN A 212 -10.24 -1.07 -9.37
N ALA A 213 -10.03 -1.08 -10.69
CA ALA A 213 -9.05 -0.21 -11.33
C ALA A 213 -9.31 1.28 -11.09
N GLN A 214 -10.57 1.71 -11.09
CA GLN A 214 -10.95 3.10 -10.80
C GLN A 214 -10.72 3.44 -9.33
N VAL A 215 -11.08 2.55 -8.41
CA VAL A 215 -10.90 2.75 -6.97
C VAL A 215 -9.42 2.83 -6.63
N PHE A 216 -8.58 1.92 -7.09
CA PHE A 216 -7.14 1.95 -6.82
C PHE A 216 -6.47 3.24 -7.32
N ARG A 217 -6.83 3.75 -8.51
CA ARG A 217 -6.32 5.03 -9.01
C ARG A 217 -6.67 6.21 -8.10
N ARG A 218 -7.84 6.21 -7.47
CA ARG A 218 -8.29 7.25 -6.54
C ARG A 218 -7.62 7.12 -5.17
N VAL A 219 -7.30 5.91 -4.76
CA VAL A 219 -6.68 5.61 -3.47
C VAL A 219 -5.21 6.05 -3.44
N MET A 220 -4.45 5.84 -4.50
CA MET A 220 -3.00 6.12 -4.52
C MET A 220 -2.59 7.52 -4.06
N PRO A 221 -3.23 8.63 -4.51
CA PRO A 221 -2.91 9.96 -4.01
C PRO A 221 -3.17 10.12 -2.50
N LEU A 222 -4.24 9.48 -1.99
CA LEU A 222 -4.59 9.52 -0.57
C LEU A 222 -3.54 8.80 0.29
N LEU A 223 -3.04 7.66 -0.19
CA LEU A 223 -1.98 6.93 0.51
C LEU A 223 -0.75 7.82 0.71
N LYS A 224 -0.31 8.46 -0.36
CA LYS A 224 0.90 9.27 -0.35
C LYS A 224 0.78 10.51 0.55
N SER A 225 -0.33 11.23 0.46
CA SER A 225 -0.51 12.48 1.22
C SER A 225 -0.69 12.27 2.71
N ALA A 226 -1.32 11.16 3.12
CA ALA A 226 -1.59 10.86 4.54
C ALA A 226 -0.64 9.81 5.14
N ASN A 227 0.41 9.40 4.44
CA ASN A 227 1.31 8.32 4.85
C ASN A 227 0.56 7.06 5.28
N ILE A 228 -0.28 6.54 4.37
CA ILE A 228 -0.97 5.27 4.53
C ILE A 228 -0.22 4.22 3.72
N ILE A 229 0.31 3.21 4.37
CA ILE A 229 0.95 2.06 3.72
C ILE A 229 -0.14 1.02 3.45
N LEU A 230 -0.41 0.75 2.18
CA LEU A 230 -1.43 -0.22 1.76
C LEU A 230 -0.77 -1.57 1.48
N MET A 231 -1.14 -2.59 2.24
CA MET A 231 -0.74 -3.97 2.03
C MET A 231 -1.90 -4.76 1.45
N VAL A 232 -1.77 -5.21 0.21
CA VAL A 232 -2.81 -5.95 -0.51
C VAL A 232 -2.41 -7.40 -0.65
N ILE A 233 -3.20 -8.29 -0.07
CA ILE A 233 -3.04 -9.73 -0.26
C ILE A 233 -3.84 -10.16 -1.48
N ASN A 234 -3.23 -11.01 -2.33
CA ASN A 234 -3.88 -11.55 -3.50
C ASN A 234 -3.49 -13.02 -3.73
N HIS A 235 -4.37 -13.77 -4.37
CA HIS A 235 -4.17 -15.18 -4.65
C HIS A 235 -3.62 -15.39 -6.06
N ILE A 236 -2.71 -16.38 -6.20
CA ILE A 236 -2.30 -16.87 -7.50
C ILE A 236 -3.27 -17.99 -7.89
N ASN A 237 -4.02 -17.77 -8.97
CA ASN A 237 -4.92 -18.75 -9.57
C ASN A 237 -4.26 -19.42 -10.77
N GLN A 238 -4.55 -20.70 -10.99
CA GLN A 238 -4.15 -21.39 -12.20
C GLN A 238 -5.15 -21.16 -13.32
N LYS A 239 -4.65 -20.84 -14.50
CA LYS A 239 -5.48 -20.82 -15.72
C LYS A 239 -5.73 -22.26 -16.16
N VAL A 240 -6.99 -22.62 -16.35
CA VAL A 240 -7.35 -23.88 -17.02
C VAL A 240 -7.26 -23.62 -18.53
N ASP A 241 -6.22 -24.12 -19.18
CA ASP A 241 -6.09 -24.04 -20.63
C ASP A 241 -6.96 -25.10 -21.28
N ILE A 242 -8.09 -24.66 -21.86
CA ILE A 242 -9.00 -25.53 -22.65
C ILE A 242 -8.37 -25.91 -23.99
N ASN A 243 -7.39 -25.15 -24.47
CA ASN A 243 -6.71 -25.41 -25.74
C ASN A 243 -5.18 -25.32 -25.57
N PRO A 244 -4.46 -26.47 -25.48
CA PRO A 244 -3.00 -26.50 -25.25
C PRO A 244 -2.16 -25.85 -26.36
N MET A 245 -2.73 -25.66 -27.55
CA MET A 245 -2.02 -25.05 -28.70
C MET A 245 -1.95 -23.51 -28.61
N GLN A 246 -2.79 -22.87 -27.80
CA GLN A 246 -2.76 -21.42 -27.60
C GLN A 246 -2.12 -21.08 -26.26
N ARG A 247 -0.79 -21.21 -26.15
CA ARG A 247 -0.04 -20.75 -24.98
C ARG A 247 -0.21 -19.25 -24.81
N LYS A 248 -1.05 -18.82 -23.86
CA LYS A 248 -1.16 -17.42 -23.49
C LYS A 248 0.12 -16.97 -22.79
N LYS A 249 0.56 -15.76 -23.08
CA LYS A 249 1.69 -15.15 -22.36
C LYS A 249 1.34 -14.99 -20.88
N ALA A 250 2.34 -15.08 -20.01
CA ALA A 250 2.17 -14.74 -18.61
C ALA A 250 1.61 -13.29 -18.46
N GLN A 251 0.80 -13.06 -17.46
CA GLN A 251 0.21 -11.75 -17.18
C GLN A 251 1.31 -10.71 -16.88
N VAL A 252 2.34 -11.13 -16.16
CA VAL A 252 3.55 -10.37 -15.84
C VAL A 252 4.75 -11.32 -15.76
N SER A 253 5.98 -10.79 -15.88
CA SER A 253 7.21 -11.57 -15.99
C SER A 253 7.52 -12.48 -14.80
N TYR A 254 6.99 -12.18 -13.62
CA TYR A 254 7.20 -12.96 -12.38
C TYR A 254 6.09 -13.99 -12.09
N LEU A 255 5.10 -14.13 -12.97
CA LEU A 255 4.13 -15.21 -12.95
C LEU A 255 4.48 -16.28 -13.99
N LYS A 256 4.15 -17.54 -13.70
CA LYS A 256 4.23 -18.62 -14.70
C LYS A 256 3.14 -18.43 -15.76
N GLN A 257 3.29 -19.08 -16.90
CA GLN A 257 2.35 -18.94 -18.03
C GLN A 257 0.91 -19.35 -17.69
N ASP A 258 0.79 -20.33 -16.80
CA ASP A 258 -0.47 -20.86 -16.29
C ASP A 258 -1.03 -20.12 -15.08
N GLU A 259 -0.32 -19.11 -14.57
CA GLU A 259 -0.74 -18.33 -13.41
C GLU A 259 -1.43 -17.02 -13.78
N THR A 260 -2.36 -16.59 -12.94
CA THR A 260 -3.05 -15.29 -13.04
C THR A 260 -3.38 -14.73 -11.67
N LEU A 261 -3.47 -13.40 -11.58
CA LEU A 261 -3.91 -12.68 -10.39
C LEU A 261 -5.31 -12.12 -10.64
N PRO A 262 -6.28 -12.41 -9.77
CA PRO A 262 -7.59 -11.76 -9.81
C PRO A 262 -7.51 -10.26 -9.47
N GLY A 263 -8.59 -9.52 -9.73
CA GLY A 263 -8.67 -8.08 -9.43
C GLY A 263 -8.18 -7.16 -10.56
N GLY A 264 -7.74 -7.72 -11.69
CA GLY A 264 -7.30 -6.97 -12.87
C GLY A 264 -5.83 -6.51 -12.79
N ASN A 265 -5.36 -5.86 -13.88
CA ASN A 265 -3.96 -5.48 -14.01
C ASN A 265 -3.60 -4.17 -13.29
N THR A 266 -4.56 -3.28 -13.05
CA THR A 266 -4.28 -1.95 -12.49
C THR A 266 -3.62 -2.01 -11.11
N PRO A 267 -4.10 -2.81 -10.13
CA PRO A 267 -3.40 -2.94 -8.84
C PRO A 267 -1.96 -3.43 -8.99
N ILE A 268 -1.72 -4.33 -9.95
CA ILE A 268 -0.38 -4.87 -10.24
C ILE A 268 0.59 -3.77 -10.69
N TYR A 269 0.12 -2.85 -11.56
CA TYR A 269 0.96 -1.75 -12.07
C TYR A 269 1.11 -0.59 -11.08
N LEU A 270 0.21 -0.48 -10.11
CA LEU A 270 0.23 0.58 -9.10
C LEU A 270 1.05 0.20 -7.86
N CYS A 271 1.30 -1.08 -7.61
CA CYS A 271 2.09 -1.49 -6.45
C CYS A 271 3.57 -1.10 -6.62
N ASN A 272 4.15 -0.59 -5.55
CA ASN A 272 5.57 -0.23 -5.49
C ASN A 272 6.44 -1.49 -5.36
N ASN A 273 5.97 -2.45 -4.57
CA ASN A 273 6.66 -3.71 -4.31
C ASN A 273 5.68 -4.87 -4.44
N MET A 274 6.17 -6.00 -4.96
CA MET A 274 5.42 -7.24 -5.00
C MET A 274 6.24 -8.35 -4.34
N ILE A 275 5.65 -8.99 -3.35
CA ILE A 275 6.26 -10.12 -2.62
C ILE A 275 5.53 -11.38 -3.03
N ARG A 276 6.26 -12.33 -3.61
CA ARG A 276 5.73 -13.64 -3.96
C ARG A 276 6.07 -14.64 -2.85
N PHE A 277 5.05 -15.33 -2.39
CA PHE A 277 5.14 -16.46 -1.48
C PHE A 277 4.98 -17.75 -2.27
N ASP A 278 6.00 -18.56 -2.30
CA ASP A 278 5.96 -19.89 -2.89
C ASP A 278 5.95 -20.97 -1.80
N ASP A 279 5.27 -22.06 -2.05
CA ASP A 279 5.28 -23.24 -1.20
C ASP A 279 6.54 -24.07 -1.53
N ASN A 280 7.48 -24.08 -0.61
CA ASN A 280 8.71 -24.88 -0.73
C ASN A 280 8.55 -26.28 -0.13
N SER A 281 7.34 -26.77 0.04
CA SER A 281 7.11 -28.17 0.45
C SER A 281 7.60 -29.12 -0.65
N LYS A 282 8.83 -29.57 -0.52
CA LYS A 282 9.35 -30.80 -1.13
C LYS A 282 9.62 -31.80 -0.04
#